data_959f2f38584a82778c882350b3f7c76d
#
_entry.id   959f2f38584a82778c882350b3f7c76d
#
_cell.length_a   1.000
_cell.length_b   1.000
_cell.length_c   1.000
_cell.angle_alpha   90.00
_cell.angle_beta   90.00
_cell.angle_gamma   90.00
#
_symmetry.space_group_name_H-M   'P 1'
#
loop_
_entity.id
_entity.type
_entity.pdbx_description
1 polymer ?
#
loop_
_entity_poly.entity_id
_entity_poly.type
_entity_poly.pdbx_seq_one_letter_code
_entity_poly.pdbx_strand_id
1 'polypeptide(L)'
;MVNIGVVGATGQVGQVMRTLLEERDFPVSSVRFFASARSAGKKLPFRGQEIEVEDAASADPSGLDIALFSAGATMSRVQAPRFAEAGVVVIDNSSAWRKDPDVPLVVSEVNFHRDAGDRPKGIIANPNCTTMVAMPVLKVLHDEAQLVRMVASTYQAVSGSGLAGVEELASQARAVISRAEDLVHDGGAVDFPAPEKYVAPIAFNVIPLAGALVDDDSGETDEDQKLRNESRKILGIPDLPVSGTCVRVPVFTGHSLSINAEFARPISPERAAELLAAAPGVTLVDVPTPLAAAGIDDSLVGRIRRDPGVPDGRGLALFISGDNLRKGAALNTIQIAELLAAEL
;
A
#
# COMPACT_ATOMS: atom_id res chain seq x y z
N MET A 1 6.91 -25.59 7.74
CA MET A 1 5.54 -25.41 7.17
C MET A 1 4.69 -24.74 8.22
N VAL A 2 3.84 -23.78 7.84
CA VAL A 2 3.24 -22.78 8.72
C VAL A 2 1.72 -22.91 8.72
N ASN A 3 1.09 -22.78 9.89
CA ASN A 3 -0.36 -22.64 10.03
C ASN A 3 -0.72 -21.16 9.88
N ILE A 4 -1.43 -20.81 8.81
CA ILE A 4 -1.67 -19.41 8.48
C ILE A 4 -3.15 -19.03 8.55
N GLY A 5 -3.43 -17.85 9.11
CA GLY A 5 -4.75 -17.25 9.12
C GLY A 5 -4.83 -16.04 8.18
N VAL A 6 -5.94 -15.87 7.45
CA VAL A 6 -6.21 -14.65 6.68
C VAL A 6 -7.46 -13.99 7.26
N VAL A 7 -7.30 -12.85 7.92
CA VAL A 7 -8.38 -12.09 8.55
C VAL A 7 -8.81 -10.96 7.62
N GLY A 8 -10.07 -10.95 7.22
CA GLY A 8 -10.60 -10.15 6.13
C GLY A 8 -10.54 -10.86 4.77
N ALA A 9 -10.54 -12.20 4.78
CA ALA A 9 -10.36 -13.06 3.60
C ALA A 9 -11.38 -12.80 2.46
N THR A 10 -12.53 -12.20 2.75
CA THR A 10 -13.60 -11.90 1.78
C THR A 10 -13.45 -10.50 1.13
N GLY A 11 -12.49 -9.68 1.59
CA GLY A 11 -12.22 -8.35 1.05
C GLY A 11 -11.32 -8.39 -0.18
N GLN A 12 -11.17 -7.24 -0.88
CA GLN A 12 -10.31 -7.12 -2.07
C GLN A 12 -8.85 -7.54 -1.78
N VAL A 13 -8.23 -6.97 -0.74
CA VAL A 13 -6.85 -7.32 -0.36
C VAL A 13 -6.76 -8.76 0.15
N GLY A 14 -7.76 -9.23 0.92
CA GLY A 14 -7.82 -10.63 1.37
C GLY A 14 -7.90 -11.62 0.21
N GLN A 15 -8.58 -11.28 -0.88
CA GLN A 15 -8.57 -12.07 -2.10
C GLN A 15 -7.17 -12.13 -2.72
N VAL A 16 -6.50 -10.98 -2.85
CA VAL A 16 -5.11 -10.93 -3.37
C VAL A 16 -4.16 -11.73 -2.47
N MET A 17 -4.31 -11.66 -1.13
CA MET A 17 -3.51 -12.48 -0.21
C MET A 17 -3.69 -13.98 -0.48
N ARG A 18 -4.94 -14.45 -0.65
CA ARG A 18 -5.21 -15.87 -0.95
C ARG A 18 -4.56 -16.28 -2.27
N THR A 19 -4.71 -15.46 -3.30
CA THR A 19 -4.08 -15.69 -4.62
C THR A 19 -2.55 -15.73 -4.50
N LEU A 20 -1.93 -14.80 -3.78
CA LEU A 20 -0.48 -14.77 -3.60
C LEU A 20 0.07 -15.95 -2.79
N LEU A 21 -0.65 -16.43 -1.77
CA LEU A 21 -0.28 -17.64 -1.04
C LEU A 21 -0.22 -18.87 -1.96
N GLU A 22 -1.06 -18.92 -2.99
CA GLU A 22 -1.04 -19.97 -4.01
C GLU A 22 0.06 -19.75 -5.05
N GLU A 23 0.11 -18.55 -5.67
CA GLU A 23 1.06 -18.21 -6.73
C GLU A 23 2.53 -18.35 -6.29
N ARG A 24 2.81 -18.08 -5.02
CA ARG A 24 4.16 -18.09 -4.45
C ARG A 24 4.51 -19.41 -3.76
N ASP A 25 3.65 -20.42 -3.89
CA ASP A 25 3.85 -21.72 -3.23
C ASP A 25 4.21 -21.60 -1.74
N PHE A 26 3.56 -20.62 -1.04
CA PHE A 26 3.82 -20.39 0.38
C PHE A 26 3.74 -21.71 1.17
N PRO A 27 4.67 -21.99 2.11
CA PRO A 27 4.77 -23.30 2.79
C PRO A 27 3.67 -23.50 3.85
N VAL A 28 2.42 -23.57 3.40
CA VAL A 28 1.22 -23.74 4.24
C VAL A 28 1.12 -25.19 4.74
N SER A 29 1.04 -25.35 6.05
CA SER A 29 0.61 -26.61 6.71
C SER A 29 -0.92 -26.67 6.80
N SER A 30 -1.53 -25.58 7.29
CA SER A 30 -2.98 -25.40 7.32
C SER A 30 -3.33 -23.93 7.06
N VAL A 31 -4.50 -23.68 6.49
CA VAL A 31 -5.04 -22.34 6.28
C VAL A 31 -6.39 -22.18 6.93
N ARG A 32 -6.64 -21.05 7.57
CA ARG A 32 -7.95 -20.66 8.10
C ARG A 32 -8.31 -19.26 7.59
N PHE A 33 -9.57 -19.05 7.26
CA PHE A 33 -10.10 -17.79 6.76
C PHE A 33 -11.04 -17.18 7.77
N PHE A 34 -10.86 -15.90 8.06
CA PHE A 34 -11.67 -15.17 9.00
C PHE A 34 -12.25 -13.91 8.35
N ALA A 35 -13.48 -13.57 8.71
CA ALA A 35 -14.12 -12.32 8.32
C ALA A 35 -15.14 -11.89 9.39
N SER A 36 -15.94 -10.86 9.11
CA SER A 36 -17.04 -10.47 10.00
C SER A 36 -18.14 -11.55 10.03
N ALA A 37 -18.96 -11.55 11.08
CA ALA A 37 -20.11 -12.45 11.24
C ALA A 37 -21.04 -12.53 9.99
N ARG A 38 -21.15 -11.43 9.21
CA ARG A 38 -21.93 -11.42 7.95
C ARG A 38 -21.38 -12.36 6.88
N SER A 39 -20.10 -12.68 6.95
CA SER A 39 -19.40 -13.52 5.97
C SER A 39 -19.05 -14.90 6.53
N ALA A 40 -19.24 -15.14 7.82
CA ALA A 40 -19.04 -16.45 8.42
C ALA A 40 -19.93 -17.52 7.75
N GLY A 41 -19.39 -18.73 7.61
CA GLY A 41 -20.04 -19.84 6.89
C GLY A 41 -19.91 -19.81 5.35
N LYS A 42 -19.44 -18.70 4.76
CA LYS A 42 -19.09 -18.68 3.33
C LYS A 42 -17.91 -19.60 3.08
N LYS A 43 -17.90 -20.24 1.91
CA LYS A 43 -16.76 -21.06 1.48
C LYS A 43 -15.94 -20.30 0.44
N LEU A 44 -14.63 -20.31 0.61
CA LEU A 44 -13.68 -19.67 -0.30
C LEU A 44 -12.69 -20.73 -0.82
N PRO A 45 -12.38 -20.73 -2.13
CA PRO A 45 -11.43 -21.67 -2.70
C PRO A 45 -10.00 -21.36 -2.25
N PHE A 46 -9.22 -22.42 -1.99
CA PHE A 46 -7.80 -22.39 -1.76
C PHE A 46 -7.16 -23.72 -2.10
N ARG A 47 -6.19 -23.77 -3.03
CA ARG A 47 -5.49 -24.98 -3.48
C ARG A 47 -6.44 -26.14 -3.81
N GLY A 48 -7.54 -25.84 -4.52
CA GLY A 48 -8.53 -26.85 -4.93
C GLY A 48 -9.47 -27.34 -3.82
N GLN A 49 -9.40 -26.75 -2.63
CA GLN A 49 -10.30 -27.05 -1.50
C GLN A 49 -11.21 -25.85 -1.22
N GLU A 50 -12.35 -26.10 -0.63
CA GLU A 50 -13.27 -25.08 -0.11
C GLU A 50 -13.01 -24.89 1.39
N ILE A 51 -12.55 -23.72 1.79
CA ILE A 51 -12.28 -23.36 3.19
C ILE A 51 -13.44 -22.52 3.70
N GLU A 52 -14.04 -22.94 4.79
CA GLU A 52 -15.13 -22.20 5.44
C GLU A 52 -14.57 -20.98 6.18
N VAL A 53 -15.26 -19.84 6.03
CA VAL A 53 -14.89 -18.57 6.68
C VAL A 53 -15.45 -18.56 8.10
N GLU A 54 -14.56 -18.33 9.07
CA GLU A 54 -14.88 -18.20 10.48
C GLU A 54 -15.20 -16.75 10.86
N ASP A 55 -15.99 -16.55 11.91
CA ASP A 55 -16.18 -15.20 12.47
C ASP A 55 -14.95 -14.77 13.26
N ALA A 56 -14.24 -13.75 12.77
CA ALA A 56 -13.03 -13.23 13.38
C ALA A 56 -13.22 -12.76 14.83
N ALA A 57 -14.45 -12.40 15.24
CA ALA A 57 -14.73 -11.90 16.58
C ALA A 57 -14.81 -13.00 17.64
N SER A 58 -15.25 -14.21 17.26
CA SER A 58 -15.54 -15.31 18.18
C SER A 58 -14.64 -16.52 18.00
N ALA A 59 -14.04 -16.73 16.84
CA ALA A 59 -13.19 -17.88 16.56
C ALA A 59 -11.93 -17.90 17.44
N ASP A 60 -11.53 -19.08 17.91
CA ASP A 60 -10.28 -19.28 18.63
C ASP A 60 -9.09 -19.25 17.66
N PRO A 61 -8.10 -18.33 17.78
CA PRO A 61 -6.94 -18.27 16.91
C PRO A 61 -5.85 -19.28 17.25
N SER A 62 -5.99 -20.06 18.30
CA SER A 62 -4.99 -21.03 18.74
C SER A 62 -4.59 -21.99 17.63
N GLY A 63 -3.31 -22.34 17.57
CA GLY A 63 -2.73 -23.26 16.58
C GLY A 63 -2.34 -22.58 15.27
N LEU A 64 -2.53 -21.27 15.12
CA LEU A 64 -1.94 -20.49 14.04
C LEU A 64 -0.51 -20.06 14.44
N ASP A 65 0.37 -20.01 13.46
CA ASP A 65 1.73 -19.44 13.61
C ASP A 65 1.72 -17.96 13.18
N ILE A 66 1.07 -17.66 12.06
CA ILE A 66 1.02 -16.31 11.47
C ILE A 66 -0.43 -15.98 11.07
N ALA A 67 -0.84 -14.72 11.29
CA ALA A 67 -2.12 -14.20 10.82
C ALA A 67 -1.95 -12.92 10.01
N LEU A 68 -2.49 -12.92 8.78
CA LEU A 68 -2.48 -11.80 7.84
C LEU A 68 -3.78 -11.02 7.99
N PHE A 69 -3.70 -9.79 8.49
CA PHE A 69 -4.87 -8.95 8.76
C PHE A 69 -5.12 -7.94 7.65
N SER A 70 -6.32 -7.96 7.09
CA SER A 70 -6.84 -6.94 6.17
C SER A 70 -8.32 -6.68 6.41
N ALA A 71 -8.68 -6.36 7.67
CA ALA A 71 -10.06 -6.21 8.11
C ALA A 71 -10.42 -4.78 8.57
N GLY A 72 -9.55 -3.80 8.26
CA GLY A 72 -9.71 -2.40 8.67
C GLY A 72 -9.28 -2.13 10.12
N ALA A 73 -8.99 -0.84 10.40
CA ALA A 73 -8.36 -0.44 11.66
C ALA A 73 -9.20 -0.75 12.92
N THR A 74 -10.52 -0.59 12.84
CA THR A 74 -11.42 -0.87 13.98
C THR A 74 -11.38 -2.34 14.39
N MET A 75 -11.48 -3.25 13.41
CA MET A 75 -11.41 -4.68 13.66
C MET A 75 -10.00 -5.07 14.14
N SER A 76 -8.96 -4.54 13.54
CA SER A 76 -7.58 -4.83 13.92
C SER A 76 -7.25 -4.42 15.35
N ARG A 77 -7.67 -3.22 15.80
CA ARG A 77 -7.46 -2.79 17.19
C ARG A 77 -8.04 -3.75 18.22
N VAL A 78 -9.13 -4.43 17.91
CA VAL A 78 -9.79 -5.38 18.79
C VAL A 78 -9.21 -6.79 18.66
N GLN A 79 -9.00 -7.25 17.44
CA GLN A 79 -8.69 -8.65 17.18
C GLN A 79 -7.19 -8.96 17.11
N ALA A 80 -6.35 -8.04 16.66
CA ALA A 80 -4.92 -8.31 16.53
C ALA A 80 -4.25 -8.62 17.88
N PRO A 81 -4.53 -7.88 18.98
CA PRO A 81 -4.01 -8.25 20.31
C PRO A 81 -4.46 -9.65 20.76
N ARG A 82 -5.73 -10.02 20.52
CA ARG A 82 -6.25 -11.34 20.90
C ARG A 82 -5.54 -12.48 20.17
N PHE A 83 -5.21 -12.29 18.86
CA PHE A 83 -4.42 -13.25 18.12
C PHE A 83 -2.97 -13.31 18.66
N ALA A 84 -2.37 -12.17 18.91
CA ALA A 84 -1.03 -12.09 19.48
C ALA A 84 -0.92 -12.74 20.87
N GLU A 85 -1.92 -12.54 21.74
CA GLU A 85 -2.01 -13.19 23.05
C GLU A 85 -2.11 -14.72 22.98
N ALA A 86 -2.66 -15.25 21.87
CA ALA A 86 -2.68 -16.68 21.58
C ALA A 86 -1.35 -17.21 20.99
N GLY A 87 -0.31 -16.36 20.92
CA GLY A 87 1.02 -16.73 20.40
C GLY A 87 1.17 -16.58 18.88
N VAL A 88 0.18 -16.02 18.20
CA VAL A 88 0.18 -15.83 16.74
C VAL A 88 0.93 -14.55 16.37
N VAL A 89 1.86 -14.59 15.43
CA VAL A 89 2.45 -13.36 14.85
C VAL A 89 1.45 -12.72 13.91
N VAL A 90 1.03 -11.50 14.20
CA VAL A 90 0.08 -10.75 13.37
C VAL A 90 0.81 -9.81 12.42
N ILE A 91 0.48 -9.86 11.12
CA ILE A 91 0.93 -8.89 10.13
C ILE A 91 -0.29 -8.10 9.68
N ASP A 92 -0.36 -6.80 10.03
CA ASP A 92 -1.56 -5.99 9.87
C ASP A 92 -1.43 -4.93 8.77
N ASN A 93 -2.31 -5.00 7.76
CA ASN A 93 -2.40 -4.03 6.67
C ASN A 93 -3.17 -2.75 7.03
N SER A 94 -3.87 -2.72 8.15
CA SER A 94 -4.64 -1.54 8.54
C SER A 94 -3.74 -0.40 9.05
N SER A 95 -4.32 0.76 9.24
CA SER A 95 -3.62 1.91 9.85
C SER A 95 -3.56 1.86 11.38
N ALA A 96 -4.09 0.78 12.01
CA ALA A 96 -4.27 0.71 13.46
C ALA A 96 -2.97 0.88 14.26
N TRP A 97 -1.88 0.27 13.78
CA TRP A 97 -0.64 0.08 14.53
C TRP A 97 0.56 0.85 13.98
N ARG A 98 0.45 1.47 12.80
CA ARG A 98 1.58 2.09 12.11
C ARG A 98 2.29 3.19 12.91
N LYS A 99 1.51 3.94 13.72
CA LYS A 99 2.03 5.03 14.58
C LYS A 99 2.47 4.55 15.97
N ASP A 100 2.18 3.30 16.31
CA ASP A 100 2.52 2.74 17.63
C ASP A 100 4.06 2.53 17.70
N PRO A 101 4.74 3.07 18.74
CA PRO A 101 6.19 2.93 18.85
C PRO A 101 6.64 1.49 19.12
N ASP A 102 5.78 0.68 19.75
CA ASP A 102 6.07 -0.72 20.10
C ASP A 102 5.67 -1.70 18.99
N VAL A 103 5.25 -1.19 17.83
CA VAL A 103 4.91 -2.02 16.67
C VAL A 103 5.80 -1.64 15.49
N PRO A 104 6.63 -2.54 14.98
CA PRO A 104 7.47 -2.27 13.82
C PRO A 104 6.60 -2.06 12.58
N LEU A 105 6.98 -1.08 11.75
CA LEU A 105 6.39 -0.79 10.45
C LEU A 105 7.33 -1.28 9.37
N VAL A 106 7.00 -2.37 8.69
CA VAL A 106 7.95 -3.14 7.91
C VAL A 106 7.63 -3.16 6.41
N VAL A 107 8.65 -2.86 5.62
CA VAL A 107 8.75 -3.17 4.18
C VAL A 107 9.81 -4.27 4.03
N SER A 108 9.43 -5.41 3.49
CA SER A 108 10.27 -6.63 3.44
C SER A 108 11.64 -6.37 2.83
N GLU A 109 11.72 -5.63 1.73
CA GLU A 109 12.95 -5.31 1.02
C GLU A 109 13.77 -4.17 1.65
N VAL A 110 13.23 -3.48 2.66
CA VAL A 110 13.82 -2.23 3.19
C VAL A 110 14.36 -2.40 4.59
N ASN A 111 13.53 -2.85 5.52
CA ASN A 111 13.86 -2.79 6.93
C ASN A 111 13.46 -4.04 7.75
N PHE A 112 13.09 -5.15 7.09
CA PHE A 112 12.71 -6.37 7.80
C PHE A 112 13.78 -6.81 8.81
N HIS A 113 15.03 -6.98 8.37
CA HIS A 113 16.12 -7.46 9.23
C HIS A 113 16.51 -6.48 10.35
N ARG A 114 16.19 -5.19 10.19
CA ARG A 114 16.43 -4.18 11.22
C ARG A 114 15.34 -4.18 12.28
N ASP A 115 14.07 -4.27 11.87
CA ASP A 115 12.94 -3.89 12.71
C ASP A 115 12.02 -5.05 13.10
N ALA A 116 11.87 -6.09 12.26
CA ALA A 116 10.84 -7.12 12.46
C ALA A 116 11.10 -8.03 13.68
N GLY A 117 12.36 -8.11 14.16
CA GLY A 117 12.73 -8.89 15.33
C GLY A 117 12.20 -8.31 16.65
N ASP A 118 12.09 -6.99 16.76
CA ASP A 118 11.57 -6.29 17.95
C ASP A 118 10.07 -6.02 17.77
N ARG A 119 9.25 -6.95 18.25
CA ARG A 119 7.78 -6.89 18.17
C ARG A 119 7.10 -7.26 19.50
N PRO A 120 7.27 -6.45 20.54
CA PRO A 120 6.80 -6.78 21.89
C PRO A 120 5.28 -7.01 21.98
N LYS A 121 4.51 -6.48 21.02
CA LYS A 121 3.05 -6.73 20.93
C LYS A 121 2.67 -7.93 20.06
N GLY A 122 3.64 -8.68 19.51
CA GLY A 122 3.37 -9.77 18.57
C GLY A 122 2.78 -9.32 17.23
N ILE A 123 2.82 -8.00 16.95
CA ILE A 123 2.21 -7.39 15.76
C ILE A 123 3.31 -6.71 14.92
N ILE A 124 3.23 -6.88 13.61
CA ILE A 124 4.01 -6.16 12.60
C ILE A 124 3.01 -5.35 11.75
N ALA A 125 3.22 -4.05 11.61
CA ALA A 125 2.40 -3.21 10.77
C ALA A 125 2.92 -3.18 9.32
N ASN A 126 2.01 -3.30 8.36
CA ASN A 126 2.25 -3.09 6.94
C ASN A 126 1.94 -1.63 6.58
N PRO A 127 2.79 -0.94 5.79
CA PRO A 127 2.59 0.49 5.52
C PRO A 127 1.40 0.80 4.61
N ASN A 128 1.14 2.10 4.48
CA ASN A 128 0.21 2.63 3.49
C ASN A 128 0.65 2.26 2.07
N CYS A 129 -0.32 2.06 1.18
CA CYS A 129 -0.06 1.57 -0.18
C CYS A 129 0.80 2.52 -1.02
N THR A 130 0.66 3.83 -0.88
CA THR A 130 1.53 4.80 -1.58
C THR A 130 2.94 4.80 -1.02
N THR A 131 3.08 4.75 0.30
CA THR A 131 4.39 4.63 0.96
C THR A 131 5.08 3.35 0.54
N MET A 132 4.37 2.22 0.57
CA MET A 132 4.91 0.92 0.20
C MET A 132 5.52 0.90 -1.20
N VAL A 133 4.82 1.47 -2.18
CA VAL A 133 5.28 1.53 -3.58
C VAL A 133 6.57 2.35 -3.71
N ALA A 134 6.77 3.39 -2.89
CA ALA A 134 7.93 4.28 -2.99
C ALA A 134 9.17 3.81 -2.21
N MET A 135 8.99 3.09 -1.09
CA MET A 135 10.09 2.82 -0.15
C MET A 135 11.22 1.95 -0.70
N PRO A 136 11.00 0.87 -1.48
CA PRO A 136 12.09 0.12 -2.08
C PRO A 136 12.99 0.97 -2.99
N VAL A 137 12.39 1.90 -3.72
CA VAL A 137 13.09 2.84 -4.61
C VAL A 137 13.92 3.86 -3.81
N LEU A 138 13.29 4.50 -2.84
CA LEU A 138 13.93 5.56 -2.05
C LEU A 138 15.02 5.03 -1.14
N LYS A 139 14.90 3.79 -0.63
CA LYS A 139 15.92 3.15 0.21
C LYS A 139 17.25 3.02 -0.51
N VAL A 140 17.23 2.50 -1.72
CA VAL A 140 18.45 2.30 -2.53
C VAL A 140 19.13 3.63 -2.83
N LEU A 141 18.36 4.64 -3.18
CA LEU A 141 18.88 5.99 -3.44
C LEU A 141 19.38 6.67 -2.16
N HIS A 142 18.70 6.42 -1.02
CA HIS A 142 19.14 6.92 0.29
C HIS A 142 20.48 6.31 0.70
N ASP A 143 20.67 5.02 0.54
CA ASP A 143 21.91 4.34 0.89
C ASP A 143 23.10 4.88 0.10
N GLU A 144 22.90 5.17 -1.18
CA GLU A 144 23.92 5.77 -2.03
C GLU A 144 24.19 7.23 -1.72
N ALA A 145 23.16 8.07 -1.64
CA ALA A 145 23.34 9.53 -1.66
C ALA A 145 22.81 10.28 -0.42
N GLN A 146 22.17 9.57 0.54
CA GLN A 146 21.54 10.11 1.76
C GLN A 146 20.40 11.10 1.44
N LEU A 147 19.18 10.58 1.37
CA LEU A 147 17.97 11.38 1.19
C LEU A 147 17.81 12.39 2.34
N VAL A 148 17.68 13.67 2.01
CA VAL A 148 17.54 14.78 2.98
C VAL A 148 16.22 15.52 2.87
N ARG A 149 15.49 15.37 1.76
CA ARG A 149 14.15 15.96 1.56
C ARG A 149 13.40 15.23 0.45
N MET A 150 12.09 15.14 0.57
CA MET A 150 11.20 14.58 -0.45
C MET A 150 9.96 15.47 -0.64
N VAL A 151 9.65 15.75 -1.90
CA VAL A 151 8.33 16.27 -2.31
C VAL A 151 7.68 15.23 -3.19
N ALA A 152 6.43 14.87 -2.90
CA ALA A 152 5.72 13.86 -3.66
C ALA A 152 4.27 14.27 -3.92
N SER A 153 3.85 14.17 -5.19
CA SER A 153 2.43 14.18 -5.55
C SER A 153 2.02 12.77 -5.92
N THR A 154 0.91 12.30 -5.34
CA THR A 154 0.42 10.96 -5.63
C THR A 154 -0.71 10.98 -6.64
N TYR A 155 -0.88 9.89 -7.37
CA TYR A 155 -1.98 9.62 -8.29
C TYR A 155 -2.61 8.30 -7.86
N GLN A 156 -3.61 8.39 -6.96
CA GLN A 156 -4.13 7.21 -6.27
C GLN A 156 -5.40 6.67 -6.94
N ALA A 157 -5.35 5.41 -7.34
CA ALA A 157 -6.48 4.68 -7.90
C ALA A 157 -7.64 4.53 -6.90
N VAL A 158 -8.85 4.39 -7.42
CA VAL A 158 -10.08 4.27 -6.62
C VAL A 158 -10.17 2.98 -5.81
N SER A 159 -9.49 1.91 -6.23
CA SER A 159 -9.43 0.65 -5.46
C SER A 159 -8.84 0.81 -4.05
N GLY A 160 -7.99 1.84 -3.84
CA GLY A 160 -7.50 2.20 -2.51
C GLY A 160 -8.59 2.66 -1.54
N SER A 161 -9.76 3.06 -2.06
CA SER A 161 -10.96 3.38 -1.27
C SER A 161 -11.93 2.19 -1.11
N GLY A 162 -11.51 1.00 -1.52
CA GLY A 162 -12.33 -0.22 -1.50
C GLY A 162 -13.32 -0.31 -2.67
N LEU A 163 -14.21 -1.31 -2.62
CA LEU A 163 -15.19 -1.57 -3.67
C LEU A 163 -16.09 -0.36 -3.95
N ALA A 164 -16.49 0.39 -2.93
CA ALA A 164 -17.32 1.58 -3.09
C ALA A 164 -16.69 2.62 -4.02
N GLY A 165 -15.36 2.83 -3.93
CA GLY A 165 -14.66 3.73 -4.84
C GLY A 165 -14.63 3.22 -6.28
N VAL A 166 -14.46 1.90 -6.46
CA VAL A 166 -14.50 1.25 -7.78
C VAL A 166 -15.89 1.38 -8.42
N GLU A 167 -16.94 1.10 -7.65
CA GLU A 167 -18.34 1.19 -8.08
C GLU A 167 -18.74 2.62 -8.45
N GLU A 168 -18.29 3.61 -7.65
CA GLU A 168 -18.58 5.02 -7.91
C GLU A 168 -17.94 5.49 -9.22
N LEU A 169 -16.64 5.20 -9.44
CA LEU A 169 -16.01 5.52 -10.72
C LEU A 169 -16.71 4.85 -11.90
N ALA A 170 -17.02 3.55 -11.77
CA ALA A 170 -17.65 2.79 -12.84
C ALA A 170 -19.06 3.30 -13.18
N SER A 171 -19.87 3.61 -12.15
CA SER A 171 -21.24 4.10 -12.34
C SER A 171 -21.26 5.51 -12.95
N GLN A 172 -20.43 6.43 -12.43
CA GLN A 172 -20.31 7.78 -12.97
C GLN A 172 -19.81 7.77 -14.42
N ALA A 173 -18.77 6.99 -14.75
CA ALA A 173 -18.28 6.89 -16.12
C ALA A 173 -19.35 6.36 -17.07
N ARG A 174 -20.06 5.28 -16.72
CA ARG A 174 -21.14 4.74 -17.55
C ARG A 174 -22.28 5.73 -17.78
N ALA A 175 -22.61 6.53 -16.78
CA ALA A 175 -23.72 7.48 -16.85
C ALA A 175 -23.48 8.60 -17.88
N VAL A 176 -22.22 9.04 -18.05
CA VAL A 176 -21.94 10.24 -18.84
C VAL A 176 -21.06 9.99 -20.07
N ILE A 177 -20.59 8.76 -20.31
CA ILE A 177 -19.61 8.46 -21.37
C ILE A 177 -20.07 8.90 -22.77
N SER A 178 -21.36 8.83 -23.06
CA SER A 178 -21.91 9.22 -24.37
C SER A 178 -21.81 10.73 -24.67
N ARG A 179 -21.53 11.54 -23.65
CA ARG A 179 -21.41 13.00 -23.75
C ARG A 179 -20.14 13.53 -23.08
N ALA A 180 -19.25 12.65 -22.65
CA ALA A 180 -18.03 13.04 -21.89
C ALA A 180 -17.14 14.03 -22.68
N GLU A 181 -17.18 14.00 -24.00
CA GLU A 181 -16.42 14.94 -24.86
C GLU A 181 -16.86 16.39 -24.70
N ASP A 182 -18.11 16.63 -24.30
CA ASP A 182 -18.63 17.99 -24.06
C ASP A 182 -17.90 18.68 -22.90
N LEU A 183 -17.30 17.91 -21.98
CA LEU A 183 -16.47 18.41 -20.86
C LEU A 183 -15.23 19.20 -21.32
N VAL A 184 -14.81 19.08 -22.58
CA VAL A 184 -13.72 19.90 -23.13
C VAL A 184 -14.05 21.39 -23.07
N HIS A 185 -15.31 21.75 -23.17
CA HIS A 185 -15.76 23.15 -23.24
C HIS A 185 -16.42 23.65 -21.97
N ASP A 186 -17.08 22.75 -21.23
CA ASP A 186 -17.83 23.12 -20.04
C ASP A 186 -17.83 21.94 -19.05
N GLY A 187 -17.29 22.15 -17.84
CA GLY A 187 -17.30 21.17 -16.76
C GLY A 187 -18.70 20.82 -16.24
N GLY A 188 -19.71 21.65 -16.53
CA GLY A 188 -21.12 21.41 -16.25
C GLY A 188 -21.92 20.79 -17.40
N ALA A 189 -21.26 20.40 -18.50
CA ALA A 189 -21.93 19.89 -19.71
C ALA A 189 -22.65 18.54 -19.51
N VAL A 190 -22.30 17.79 -18.47
CA VAL A 190 -22.91 16.50 -18.13
C VAL A 190 -23.33 16.46 -16.65
N ASP A 191 -24.42 15.75 -16.37
CA ASP A 191 -24.91 15.54 -15.02
C ASP A 191 -24.32 14.22 -14.47
N PHE A 192 -23.30 14.32 -13.63
CA PHE A 192 -22.78 13.17 -12.92
C PHE A 192 -23.74 12.67 -11.85
N PRO A 193 -23.83 11.35 -11.61
CA PRO A 193 -24.41 10.84 -10.37
C PRO A 193 -23.74 11.49 -9.15
N ALA A 194 -24.53 11.79 -8.12
CA ALA A 194 -24.02 12.40 -6.90
C ALA A 194 -22.88 11.54 -6.30
N PRO A 195 -21.77 12.16 -5.90
CA PRO A 195 -20.68 11.41 -5.27
C PRO A 195 -21.11 10.97 -3.86
N GLU A 196 -20.81 9.72 -3.52
CA GLU A 196 -21.08 9.13 -2.20
C GLU A 196 -19.78 8.86 -1.43
N LYS A 197 -18.74 8.42 -2.15
CA LYS A 197 -17.44 8.08 -1.59
C LYS A 197 -16.47 9.25 -1.59
N TYR A 198 -16.55 10.12 -2.57
CA TYR A 198 -15.65 11.26 -2.76
C TYR A 198 -16.40 12.60 -2.58
N VAL A 199 -15.63 13.67 -2.43
CA VAL A 199 -16.17 15.04 -2.25
C VAL A 199 -16.66 15.67 -3.55
N ALA A 200 -16.33 15.06 -4.70
CA ALA A 200 -16.73 15.48 -6.04
C ALA A 200 -16.76 14.26 -6.96
N PRO A 201 -17.39 14.33 -8.14
CA PRO A 201 -17.33 13.26 -9.13
C PRO A 201 -15.89 12.89 -9.47
N ILE A 202 -15.59 11.60 -9.46
CA ILE A 202 -14.24 11.09 -9.75
C ILE A 202 -14.05 10.75 -11.23
N ALA A 203 -15.11 10.35 -11.95
CA ALA A 203 -14.98 10.03 -13.36
C ALA A 203 -14.57 11.28 -14.16
N PHE A 204 -13.56 11.15 -15.02
CA PHE A 204 -12.98 12.21 -15.83
C PHE A 204 -12.44 13.42 -15.03
N ASN A 205 -12.10 13.22 -13.76
CA ASN A 205 -11.69 14.27 -12.84
C ASN A 205 -10.51 13.83 -11.97
N VAL A 206 -9.82 14.78 -11.34
CA VAL A 206 -8.83 14.53 -10.28
C VAL A 206 -9.25 15.27 -9.01
N ILE A 207 -9.09 14.62 -7.86
CA ILE A 207 -9.50 15.17 -6.57
C ILE A 207 -8.27 15.25 -5.66
N PRO A 208 -7.71 16.46 -5.42
CA PRO A 208 -6.52 16.64 -4.58
C PRO A 208 -6.88 16.58 -3.08
N LEU A 209 -7.62 15.55 -2.70
CA LEU A 209 -8.05 15.26 -1.34
C LEU A 209 -8.27 13.76 -1.20
N ALA A 210 -7.19 13.01 -0.96
CA ALA A 210 -7.26 11.60 -0.60
C ALA A 210 -7.24 11.47 0.93
N GLY A 211 -8.17 10.70 1.48
CA GLY A 211 -8.36 10.60 2.93
C GLY A 211 -9.25 11.70 3.50
N ALA A 212 -9.05 12.05 4.76
CA ALA A 212 -9.77 13.10 5.47
C ALA A 212 -8.79 14.17 5.98
N LEU A 213 -9.22 15.42 5.98
CA LEU A 213 -8.44 16.50 6.61
C LEU A 213 -8.22 16.19 8.09
N VAL A 214 -7.02 16.48 8.55
CA VAL A 214 -6.64 16.31 9.96
C VAL A 214 -6.88 17.63 10.70
N ASP A 215 -7.45 17.54 11.89
CA ASP A 215 -7.75 18.70 12.74
C ASP A 215 -6.50 19.08 13.57
N ASP A 216 -5.49 19.64 12.90
CA ASP A 216 -4.22 20.06 13.51
C ASP A 216 -3.63 21.34 12.88
N ASP A 217 -4.48 22.14 12.23
CA ASP A 217 -4.12 23.39 11.53
C ASP A 217 -3.10 23.24 10.40
N SER A 218 -2.67 22.04 10.04
CA SER A 218 -1.71 21.79 8.95
C SER A 218 -2.34 21.91 7.55
N GLY A 219 -3.66 21.70 7.44
CA GLY A 219 -4.36 21.59 6.19
C GLY A 219 -4.04 20.29 5.42
N GLU A 220 -3.31 19.37 6.04
CA GLU A 220 -2.99 18.05 5.46
C GLU A 220 -4.13 17.07 5.63
N THR A 221 -4.19 16.08 4.72
CA THR A 221 -5.01 14.89 4.93
C THR A 221 -4.24 13.84 5.75
N ASP A 222 -4.97 12.87 6.28
CA ASP A 222 -4.35 11.72 6.95
C ASP A 222 -3.47 10.90 5.98
N GLU A 223 -3.75 10.92 4.66
CA GLU A 223 -2.90 10.30 3.63
C GLU A 223 -1.58 11.06 3.46
N ASP A 224 -1.61 12.41 3.42
CA ASP A 224 -0.39 13.22 3.36
C ASP A 224 0.50 12.96 4.58
N GLN A 225 -0.09 12.91 5.78
CA GLN A 225 0.62 12.59 7.01
C GLN A 225 1.17 11.15 7.06
N LYS A 226 0.43 10.17 6.51
CA LYS A 226 0.94 8.79 6.40
C LYS A 226 2.21 8.75 5.55
N LEU A 227 2.20 9.36 4.39
CA LEU A 227 3.36 9.40 3.51
C LEU A 227 4.60 9.93 4.25
N ARG A 228 4.47 11.05 4.99
CA ARG A 228 5.56 11.62 5.79
C ARG A 228 6.00 10.73 6.94
N ASN A 229 5.07 10.33 7.81
CA ASN A 229 5.40 9.65 9.06
C ASN A 229 5.90 8.22 8.81
N GLU A 230 5.31 7.53 7.87
CA GLU A 230 5.69 6.17 7.53
C GLU A 230 7.04 6.13 6.81
N SER A 231 7.33 7.07 5.87
CA SER A 231 8.64 7.17 5.23
C SER A 231 9.75 7.39 6.26
N ARG A 232 9.54 8.27 7.24
CA ARG A 232 10.48 8.50 8.35
C ARG A 232 10.79 7.23 9.13
N LYS A 233 9.75 6.51 9.53
CA LYS A 233 9.86 5.29 10.34
C LYS A 233 10.55 4.17 9.55
N ILE A 234 10.13 3.92 8.31
CA ILE A 234 10.66 2.84 7.46
C ILE A 234 12.13 3.09 7.08
N LEU A 235 12.46 4.30 6.65
CA LEU A 235 13.82 4.65 6.25
C LEU A 235 14.76 4.87 7.45
N GLY A 236 14.22 5.03 8.66
CA GLY A 236 15.02 5.34 9.84
C GLY A 236 15.57 6.77 9.85
N ILE A 237 14.83 7.73 9.26
CA ILE A 237 15.20 9.15 9.18
C ILE A 237 14.09 9.95 9.91
N PRO A 238 14.13 10.09 11.25
CA PRO A 238 13.03 10.64 12.04
C PRO A 238 12.58 12.04 11.63
N ASP A 239 13.54 12.88 11.20
CA ASP A 239 13.31 14.28 10.88
C ASP A 239 13.28 14.54 9.36
N LEU A 240 13.11 13.52 8.51
CA LEU A 240 13.05 13.71 7.07
C LEU A 240 11.95 14.71 6.70
N PRO A 241 12.30 15.85 6.05
CA PRO A 241 11.31 16.76 5.50
C PRO A 241 10.59 16.11 4.33
N VAL A 242 9.29 15.88 4.49
CA VAL A 242 8.43 15.31 3.44
C VAL A 242 7.23 16.23 3.26
N SER A 243 7.00 16.68 2.03
CA SER A 243 5.78 17.38 1.62
C SER A 243 5.02 16.49 0.62
N GLY A 244 3.83 16.07 0.99
CA GLY A 244 2.96 15.23 0.18
C GLY A 244 1.72 15.99 -0.30
N THR A 245 1.24 15.68 -1.51
CA THR A 245 -0.10 16.01 -1.96
C THR A 245 -0.73 14.74 -2.48
N CYS A 246 -1.68 14.21 -1.74
CA CYS A 246 -2.33 12.95 -2.09
C CYS A 246 -3.59 13.20 -2.94
N VAL A 247 -3.56 12.75 -4.19
CA VAL A 247 -4.57 13.02 -5.21
C VAL A 247 -5.29 11.73 -5.60
N ARG A 248 -6.60 11.74 -5.61
CA ARG A 248 -7.42 10.65 -6.17
C ARG A 248 -7.61 10.87 -7.66
N VAL A 249 -7.37 9.84 -8.48
CA VAL A 249 -7.48 9.88 -9.93
C VAL A 249 -8.47 8.83 -10.46
N PRO A 250 -9.06 9.01 -11.66
CA PRO A 250 -10.07 8.12 -12.23
C PRO A 250 -9.43 6.86 -12.84
N VAL A 251 -8.67 6.14 -12.04
CA VAL A 251 -7.96 4.90 -12.38
C VAL A 251 -8.45 3.82 -11.43
N PHE A 252 -8.76 2.63 -11.94
CA PHE A 252 -9.32 1.54 -11.15
C PHE A 252 -8.30 0.95 -10.19
N THR A 253 -7.07 0.69 -10.64
CA THR A 253 -6.00 0.12 -9.82
C THR A 253 -4.63 0.69 -10.22
N GLY A 254 -3.66 0.58 -9.31
CA GLY A 254 -2.33 1.13 -9.46
C GLY A 254 -2.20 2.56 -8.92
N HIS A 255 -1.36 2.73 -7.89
CA HIS A 255 -0.98 4.05 -7.40
C HIS A 255 0.31 4.50 -8.07
N SER A 256 0.37 5.79 -8.37
CA SER A 256 1.61 6.39 -8.89
C SER A 256 2.04 7.57 -8.04
N LEU A 257 3.33 7.89 -8.11
CA LEU A 257 3.93 9.03 -7.41
C LEU A 257 4.89 9.76 -8.35
N SER A 258 4.75 11.07 -8.42
CA SER A 258 5.79 11.97 -8.93
C SER A 258 6.62 12.45 -7.74
N ILE A 259 7.90 12.13 -7.73
CA ILE A 259 8.79 12.42 -6.60
C ILE A 259 9.92 13.32 -7.04
N ASN A 260 10.16 14.40 -6.24
CA ASN A 260 11.38 15.17 -6.24
C ASN A 260 12.13 14.85 -4.95
N ALA A 261 13.29 14.20 -5.09
CA ALA A 261 14.14 13.75 -3.98
C ALA A 261 15.43 14.56 -3.96
N GLU A 262 15.77 15.09 -2.80
CA GLU A 262 16.99 15.85 -2.56
C GLU A 262 17.93 15.05 -1.65
N PHE A 263 19.22 15.02 -2.00
CA PHE A 263 20.22 14.18 -1.36
C PHE A 263 21.36 15.02 -0.78
N ALA A 264 22.05 14.49 0.22
CA ALA A 264 23.23 15.12 0.79
C ALA A 264 24.44 15.06 -0.15
N ARG A 265 24.52 14.01 -0.97
CA ARG A 265 25.57 13.80 -1.97
C ARG A 265 25.03 13.84 -3.39
N PRO A 266 25.81 14.31 -4.38
CA PRO A 266 25.42 14.25 -5.78
C PRO A 266 25.14 12.81 -6.24
N ILE A 267 24.10 12.67 -7.07
CA ILE A 267 23.76 11.41 -7.73
C ILE A 267 23.26 11.70 -9.16
N SER A 268 23.85 11.02 -10.14
CA SER A 268 23.39 11.19 -11.52
C SER A 268 22.19 10.29 -11.82
N PRO A 269 21.33 10.64 -12.81
CA PRO A 269 20.24 9.78 -13.26
C PRO A 269 20.72 8.39 -13.72
N GLU A 270 21.87 8.31 -14.37
CA GLU A 270 22.48 7.06 -14.85
C GLU A 270 22.86 6.18 -13.66
N ARG A 271 23.51 6.78 -12.63
CA ARG A 271 23.86 6.05 -11.41
C ARG A 271 22.63 5.58 -10.65
N ALA A 272 21.60 6.41 -10.56
CA ALA A 272 20.33 6.03 -9.96
C ALA A 272 19.68 4.86 -10.72
N ALA A 273 19.68 4.89 -12.05
CA ALA A 273 19.16 3.80 -12.88
C ALA A 273 19.93 2.48 -12.67
N GLU A 274 21.27 2.53 -12.64
CA GLU A 274 22.11 1.35 -12.35
C GLU A 274 21.73 0.69 -11.02
N LEU A 275 21.61 1.50 -9.97
CA LEU A 275 21.27 1.02 -8.62
C LEU A 275 19.85 0.42 -8.58
N LEU A 276 18.89 1.10 -9.18
CA LEU A 276 17.50 0.67 -9.20
C LEU A 276 17.28 -0.58 -10.06
N ALA A 277 18.06 -0.78 -11.13
CA ALA A 277 18.01 -2.01 -11.92
C ALA A 277 18.41 -3.27 -11.15
N ALA A 278 19.19 -3.11 -10.07
CA ALA A 278 19.62 -4.20 -9.20
C ALA A 278 18.79 -4.30 -7.89
N ALA A 279 17.86 -3.37 -7.68
CA ALA A 279 17.11 -3.27 -6.43
C ALA A 279 15.98 -4.32 -6.37
N PRO A 280 15.82 -5.04 -5.25
CA PRO A 280 14.71 -5.98 -5.10
C PRO A 280 13.36 -5.25 -5.11
N GLY A 281 12.37 -5.84 -5.78
CA GLY A 281 11.02 -5.29 -5.86
C GLY A 281 10.89 -4.01 -6.70
N VAL A 282 11.85 -3.76 -7.61
CA VAL A 282 11.90 -2.59 -8.49
C VAL A 282 12.18 -3.04 -9.93
N THR A 283 11.40 -2.52 -10.88
CA THR A 283 11.62 -2.73 -12.31
C THR A 283 11.69 -1.38 -13.02
N LEU A 284 12.76 -1.16 -13.81
CA LEU A 284 12.90 0.05 -14.62
C LEU A 284 12.10 -0.07 -15.92
N VAL A 285 11.37 1.02 -16.23
CA VAL A 285 10.64 1.19 -17.48
C VAL A 285 10.75 2.64 -17.94
N ASP A 286 10.57 2.91 -19.23
CA ASP A 286 10.65 4.28 -19.75
C ASP A 286 9.52 5.17 -19.20
N VAL A 287 8.29 4.64 -19.22
CA VAL A 287 7.08 5.33 -18.79
C VAL A 287 6.28 4.41 -17.85
N PRO A 288 6.45 4.51 -16.53
CA PRO A 288 5.67 3.74 -15.59
C PRO A 288 4.22 4.24 -15.55
N THR A 289 3.28 3.34 -15.77
CA THR A 289 1.84 3.65 -15.72
C THR A 289 1.12 2.74 -14.74
N PRO A 290 0.02 3.19 -14.11
CA PRO A 290 -0.76 2.34 -13.23
C PRO A 290 -1.32 1.11 -13.95
N LEU A 291 -1.66 1.24 -15.23
CA LEU A 291 -2.16 0.11 -16.03
C LEU A 291 -1.09 -0.97 -16.24
N ALA A 292 0.17 -0.56 -16.47
CA ALA A 292 1.28 -1.50 -16.60
C ALA A 292 1.67 -2.13 -15.25
N ALA A 293 1.45 -1.43 -14.14
CA ALA A 293 1.75 -1.92 -12.80
C ALA A 293 0.69 -2.87 -12.24
N ALA A 294 -0.53 -2.87 -12.80
CA ALA A 294 -1.63 -3.73 -12.34
C ALA A 294 -1.26 -5.22 -12.49
N GLY A 295 -1.31 -5.97 -11.38
CA GLY A 295 -0.95 -7.39 -11.33
C GLY A 295 0.56 -7.67 -11.24
N ILE A 296 1.42 -6.63 -11.17
CA ILE A 296 2.88 -6.76 -11.07
C ILE A 296 3.33 -6.67 -9.61
N ASP A 297 4.33 -7.49 -9.25
CA ASP A 297 4.90 -7.53 -7.89
C ASP A 297 5.81 -6.34 -7.61
N ASP A 298 6.51 -5.82 -8.62
CA ASP A 298 7.49 -4.76 -8.48
C ASP A 298 6.88 -3.36 -8.57
N SER A 299 7.57 -2.40 -7.97
CA SER A 299 7.39 -0.98 -8.26
C SER A 299 8.04 -0.66 -9.59
N LEU A 300 7.26 -0.21 -10.57
CA LEU A 300 7.77 0.27 -11.86
C LEU A 300 8.31 1.69 -11.68
N VAL A 301 9.54 1.93 -12.11
CA VAL A 301 10.21 3.22 -11.98
C VAL A 301 10.71 3.70 -13.33
N GLY A 302 10.50 4.98 -13.62
CA GLY A 302 11.01 5.58 -14.84
C GLY A 302 11.02 7.10 -14.77
N ARG A 303 11.26 7.75 -15.92
CA ARG A 303 11.36 9.20 -15.98
C ARG A 303 12.42 9.77 -15.04
N ILE A 304 13.47 9.00 -14.73
CA ILE A 304 14.56 9.40 -13.85
C ILE A 304 15.37 10.50 -14.54
N ARG A 305 15.47 11.66 -13.89
CA ARG A 305 16.16 12.82 -14.43
C ARG A 305 16.69 13.71 -13.31
N ARG A 306 17.62 14.59 -13.63
CA ARG A 306 18.05 15.64 -12.69
C ARG A 306 16.87 16.53 -12.33
N ASP A 307 16.78 16.92 -11.06
CA ASP A 307 15.90 17.99 -10.63
C ASP A 307 16.65 19.33 -10.81
N PRO A 308 16.23 20.18 -11.77
CA PRO A 308 16.90 21.46 -12.01
C PRO A 308 16.71 22.47 -10.87
N GLY A 309 15.73 22.21 -9.97
CA GLY A 309 15.49 23.06 -8.79
C GLY A 309 16.47 22.80 -7.65
N VAL A 310 17.31 21.75 -7.74
CA VAL A 310 18.29 21.39 -6.72
C VAL A 310 19.70 21.54 -7.29
N PRO A 311 20.56 22.39 -6.69
CA PRO A 311 21.92 22.62 -7.18
C PRO A 311 22.83 21.41 -6.97
N ASP A 312 24.01 21.47 -7.57
CA ASP A 312 25.15 20.55 -7.36
C ASP A 312 24.86 19.09 -7.70
N GLY A 313 23.84 18.81 -8.54
CA GLY A 313 23.47 17.46 -8.93
C GLY A 313 22.94 16.59 -7.78
N ARG A 314 22.44 17.21 -6.71
CA ARG A 314 21.91 16.55 -5.51
C ARG A 314 20.40 16.28 -5.59
N GLY A 315 19.75 16.57 -6.71
CA GLY A 315 18.32 16.38 -6.90
C GLY A 315 17.98 15.40 -8.01
N LEU A 316 17.04 14.52 -7.77
CA LEU A 316 16.42 13.66 -8.77
C LEU A 316 14.91 13.88 -8.80
N ALA A 317 14.36 13.91 -10.01
CA ALA A 317 12.93 13.77 -10.24
C ALA A 317 12.66 12.43 -10.93
N LEU A 318 11.68 11.68 -10.45
CA LEU A 318 11.34 10.35 -10.95
C LEU A 318 9.84 10.09 -10.81
N PHE A 319 9.35 9.09 -11.53
CA PHE A 319 7.96 8.65 -11.45
C PHE A 319 7.92 7.15 -11.12
N ILE A 320 7.02 6.79 -10.22
CA ILE A 320 6.84 5.42 -9.75
C ILE A 320 5.38 5.02 -9.96
N SER A 321 5.13 3.77 -10.35
CA SER A 321 3.79 3.17 -10.35
C SER A 321 3.85 1.77 -9.76
N GLY A 322 2.87 1.41 -8.93
CA GLY A 322 2.78 0.07 -8.36
C GLY A 322 1.33 -0.35 -8.13
N ASP A 323 1.06 -1.65 -8.17
CA ASP A 323 -0.25 -2.20 -7.84
C ASP A 323 -0.54 -1.97 -6.35
N ASN A 324 -1.53 -1.15 -6.04
CA ASN A 324 -1.85 -0.77 -4.67
C ASN A 324 -2.50 -1.88 -3.83
N LEU A 325 -3.09 -2.88 -4.46
CA LEU A 325 -3.67 -4.04 -3.77
C LEU A 325 -2.65 -5.17 -3.59
N ARG A 326 -1.74 -5.30 -4.57
CA ARG A 326 -0.68 -6.30 -4.60
C ARG A 326 0.58 -5.75 -3.91
N LYS A 327 1.45 -5.02 -4.60
CA LYS A 327 2.68 -4.42 -4.03
C LYS A 327 2.38 -3.52 -2.82
N GLY A 328 1.35 -2.70 -2.93
CA GLY A 328 0.98 -1.73 -1.89
C GLY A 328 0.36 -2.33 -0.63
N ALA A 329 -0.03 -3.61 -0.64
CA ALA A 329 -0.73 -4.22 0.49
C ALA A 329 -0.40 -5.71 0.66
N ALA A 330 -1.04 -6.59 -0.13
CA ALA A 330 -1.01 -8.03 0.09
C ALA A 330 0.38 -8.62 -0.06
N LEU A 331 1.14 -8.22 -1.09
CA LEU A 331 2.43 -8.82 -1.39
C LEU A 331 3.43 -8.63 -0.24
N ASN A 332 3.59 -7.41 0.26
CA ASN A 332 4.53 -7.16 1.36
C ASN A 332 4.17 -7.96 2.61
N THR A 333 2.86 -8.13 2.88
CA THR A 333 2.37 -8.97 3.98
C THR A 333 2.80 -10.43 3.80
N ILE A 334 2.70 -10.97 2.57
CA ILE A 334 3.15 -12.33 2.24
C ILE A 334 4.68 -12.44 2.33
N GLN A 335 5.42 -11.48 1.80
CA GLN A 335 6.88 -11.46 1.85
C GLN A 335 7.40 -11.41 3.30
N ILE A 336 6.77 -10.62 4.17
CA ILE A 336 7.07 -10.64 5.62
C ILE A 336 6.79 -12.03 6.20
N ALA A 337 5.65 -12.64 5.84
CA ALA A 337 5.30 -13.98 6.32
C ALA A 337 6.28 -15.06 5.81
N GLU A 338 6.78 -14.94 4.56
CA GLU A 338 7.82 -15.83 4.01
C GLU A 338 9.12 -15.75 4.81
N LEU A 339 9.57 -14.53 5.13
CA LEU A 339 10.76 -14.30 5.94
C LEU A 339 10.60 -14.84 7.35
N LEU A 340 9.46 -14.62 7.98
CA LEU A 340 9.15 -15.20 9.31
C LEU A 340 9.06 -16.73 9.26
N ALA A 341 8.46 -17.30 8.21
CA ALA A 341 8.35 -18.75 8.07
C ALA A 341 9.71 -19.46 7.87
N ALA A 342 10.72 -18.74 7.39
CA ALA A 342 12.08 -19.23 7.28
C ALA A 342 12.83 -19.23 8.64
N GLU A 343 12.34 -18.48 9.63
CA GLU A 343 12.89 -18.43 10.99
C GLU A 343 12.23 -19.45 11.93
N LEU A 344 11.05 -20.02 11.58
CA LEU A 344 10.29 -21.03 12.30
C LEU A 344 10.71 -22.46 11.88
#